data_067b88c15a1ffeacfba8eef187685607
#
_entry.id   067b88c15a1ffeacfba8eef187685607
#
_cell.length_a   1.000
_cell.length_b   1.000
_cell.length_c   1.000
_cell.angle_alpha   90.00
_cell.angle_beta   90.00
_cell.angle_gamma   90.00
#
_symmetry.space_group_name_H-M   'P 1'
#
loop_
_entity.id
_entity.type
_entity.pdbx_description
1 polymer ?
#
loop_
_entity_poly.entity_id
_entity_poly.type
_entity_poly.pdbx_seq_one_letter_code
_entity_poly.pdbx_strand_id
1 'polypeptide(L)'
;MTPPPWSALRSRWDATRAARARTRTDSDAPVPVPVHRTAFVLAGGGSRGAVQVGMLGELTDRGIRADRVFGASVGAINGAAYAGNPTKEGIERMVRIWRDVKGADVFPKSALDGPWAFFQKRASVHSNSGLRAIIEAGIDYENLEDATIPFEVVTTSLTDGRERWLAHGNAVEAILASSAIPSILPPVVIDGDVLIDGGVVNNVPISRAMLAGCTRIYVLLCGPLHYRPPAPRRPVEAALTAFFVAMHARLMRELAMLPPGVEVVVFDGGGEPSAQYRDFSATAVLIEEGRAEVAEVLDRYAGTSQDLSPHRPPTPPSPLASTPSASPSTPMLVSSPAPPSPTSASPTSASDPFASEMSTTRSPTPAS
;
A
#
# COMPACT_ATOMS: atom_id res chain seq x y z
N MET A 1 27.31 15.47 -25.14
CA MET A 1 26.59 15.29 -23.87
C MET A 1 25.16 15.73 -24.08
N THR A 2 24.20 14.82 -24.18
CA THR A 2 22.78 15.12 -24.29
C THR A 2 22.26 15.55 -22.90
N PRO A 3 21.51 16.65 -22.81
CA PRO A 3 20.97 17.12 -21.52
C PRO A 3 20.00 16.08 -20.94
N PRO A 4 19.93 15.93 -19.62
CA PRO A 4 19.09 14.94 -18.96
C PRO A 4 17.60 15.24 -19.21
N PRO A 5 16.72 14.22 -19.24
CA PRO A 5 15.31 14.34 -19.61
C PRO A 5 14.46 15.28 -18.74
N TRP A 6 14.98 15.68 -17.60
CA TRP A 6 14.33 16.63 -16.67
C TRP A 6 14.29 18.09 -17.18
N SER A 7 15.13 18.46 -18.12
CA SER A 7 15.14 19.82 -18.72
C SER A 7 13.93 20.01 -19.66
N ALA A 8 13.49 18.94 -20.33
CA ALA A 8 12.32 18.97 -21.21
C ALA A 8 11.00 19.07 -20.41
N LEU A 9 10.95 18.55 -19.19
CA LEU A 9 9.79 18.71 -18.32
C LEU A 9 9.69 20.13 -17.77
N ARG A 10 10.77 20.75 -17.35
CA ARG A 10 10.77 22.15 -16.89
C ARG A 10 10.31 23.13 -17.96
N SER A 11 10.80 23.00 -19.19
CA SER A 11 10.41 23.91 -20.29
C SER A 11 8.92 23.79 -20.65
N ARG A 12 8.31 22.60 -20.53
CA ARG A 12 6.86 22.41 -20.69
C ARG A 12 6.06 23.08 -19.57
N TRP A 13 6.54 23.03 -18.32
CA TRP A 13 5.91 23.69 -17.18
C TRP A 13 5.97 25.22 -17.27
N ASP A 14 7.12 25.76 -17.70
CA ASP A 14 7.30 27.22 -17.87
C ASP A 14 6.47 27.76 -19.05
N ALA A 15 6.35 27.01 -20.16
CA ALA A 15 5.50 27.35 -21.27
C ALA A 15 4.01 27.38 -20.90
N THR A 16 3.56 26.44 -20.06
CA THR A 16 2.16 26.38 -19.59
C THR A 16 1.85 27.53 -18.61
N ARG A 17 2.84 27.95 -17.82
CA ARG A 17 2.72 29.09 -16.90
C ARG A 17 2.67 30.41 -17.63
N ALA A 18 3.46 30.57 -18.70
CA ALA A 18 3.49 31.77 -19.53
C ALA A 18 2.22 31.91 -20.42
N ALA A 19 1.61 30.81 -20.85
CA ALA A 19 0.34 30.82 -21.59
C ALA A 19 -0.83 31.27 -20.69
N ARG A 20 -0.85 30.90 -19.40
CA ARG A 20 -1.88 31.33 -18.44
C ARG A 20 -1.79 32.80 -18.03
N ALA A 21 -0.68 33.47 -18.25
CA ALA A 21 -0.50 34.88 -17.89
C ALA A 21 -1.02 35.86 -18.95
N ARG A 22 -1.41 35.40 -20.15
CA ARG A 22 -1.75 36.29 -21.29
C ARG A 22 -3.26 36.39 -21.62
N THR A 23 -4.14 35.67 -20.91
CA THR A 23 -5.58 35.79 -21.13
C THR A 23 -6.31 36.18 -19.85
N ARG A 24 -6.07 37.41 -19.43
CA ARG A 24 -6.94 38.05 -18.45
C ARG A 24 -7.73 39.13 -19.20
N THR A 25 -8.81 38.71 -19.81
CA THR A 25 -9.86 39.62 -20.28
C THR A 25 -11.12 39.28 -19.51
N ASP A 26 -11.73 40.37 -18.96
CA ASP A 26 -12.97 40.36 -18.22
C ASP A 26 -14.02 39.50 -18.92
N SER A 27 -14.48 38.44 -18.26
CA SER A 27 -15.83 37.94 -18.45
C SER A 27 -16.35 37.51 -17.07
N ASP A 28 -17.44 38.10 -16.62
CA ASP A 28 -18.27 37.69 -15.47
C ASP A 28 -18.97 36.34 -15.70
N ALA A 29 -18.33 35.43 -16.42
CA ALA A 29 -18.79 34.04 -16.49
C ALA A 29 -18.52 33.38 -15.16
N PRO A 30 -19.52 32.72 -14.52
CA PRO A 30 -19.29 31.98 -13.30
C PRO A 30 -18.18 30.99 -13.53
N VAL A 31 -17.10 31.09 -12.74
CA VAL A 31 -15.99 30.12 -12.76
C VAL A 31 -16.63 28.75 -12.59
N PRO A 32 -16.45 27.81 -13.54
CA PRO A 32 -17.03 26.49 -13.40
C PRO A 32 -16.51 25.89 -12.09
N VAL A 33 -17.42 25.55 -11.19
CA VAL A 33 -17.08 24.83 -9.96
C VAL A 33 -16.33 23.57 -10.43
N PRO A 34 -15.10 23.32 -9.99
CA PRO A 34 -14.38 22.15 -10.40
C PRO A 34 -15.22 20.91 -10.09
N VAL A 35 -15.61 20.15 -11.09
CA VAL A 35 -16.27 18.86 -10.86
C VAL A 35 -15.21 17.97 -10.24
N HIS A 36 -15.29 17.79 -8.91
CA HIS A 36 -14.38 16.89 -8.20
C HIS A 36 -14.69 15.47 -8.62
N ARG A 37 -13.69 14.79 -9.20
CA ARG A 37 -13.77 13.36 -9.41
C ARG A 37 -13.28 12.68 -8.13
N THR A 38 -14.17 11.89 -7.52
CA THR A 38 -13.91 11.23 -6.23
C THR A 38 -13.33 9.85 -6.43
N ALA A 39 -12.23 9.54 -5.72
CA ALA A 39 -11.67 8.20 -5.66
C ALA A 39 -11.78 7.61 -4.25
N PHE A 40 -12.05 6.31 -4.18
CA PHE A 40 -11.79 5.52 -2.98
C PHE A 40 -10.53 4.69 -3.21
N VAL A 41 -9.56 4.84 -2.30
CA VAL A 41 -8.28 4.14 -2.31
C VAL A 41 -8.25 3.22 -1.09
N LEU A 42 -8.31 1.91 -1.34
CA LEU A 42 -8.36 0.89 -0.30
C LEU A 42 -6.98 0.24 -0.14
N ALA A 43 -6.40 0.41 1.04
CA ALA A 43 -5.09 -0.13 1.37
C ALA A 43 -5.12 -1.65 1.60
N GLY A 44 -3.98 -2.32 1.40
CA GLY A 44 -3.78 -3.69 1.88
C GLY A 44 -3.66 -3.76 3.40
N GLY A 45 -3.95 -4.93 3.99
CA GLY A 45 -3.87 -5.11 5.44
C GLY A 45 -4.39 -6.45 5.99
N GLY A 46 -4.57 -7.47 5.15
CA GLY A 46 -4.97 -8.82 5.55
C GLY A 46 -6.31 -8.87 6.28
N SER A 47 -6.40 -9.60 7.39
CA SER A 47 -7.63 -9.78 8.18
C SER A 47 -8.20 -8.46 8.74
N ARG A 48 -7.41 -7.41 8.84
CA ARG A 48 -7.88 -6.08 9.25
C ARG A 48 -8.73 -5.35 8.19
N GLY A 49 -8.83 -5.88 6.97
CA GLY A 49 -9.71 -5.35 5.93
C GLY A 49 -11.18 -5.21 6.34
N ALA A 50 -11.61 -5.87 7.41
CA ALA A 50 -12.94 -5.69 7.99
C ALA A 50 -13.24 -4.23 8.35
N VAL A 51 -12.24 -3.44 8.78
CA VAL A 51 -12.41 -2.01 9.11
C VAL A 51 -12.88 -1.21 7.90
N GLN A 52 -12.36 -1.53 6.70
CA GLN A 52 -12.77 -0.87 5.46
C GLN A 52 -14.24 -1.11 5.13
N VAL A 53 -14.80 -2.26 5.49
CA VAL A 53 -16.24 -2.53 5.29
C VAL A 53 -17.09 -1.57 6.12
N GLY A 54 -16.70 -1.31 7.36
CA GLY A 54 -17.32 -0.29 8.20
C GLY A 54 -17.19 1.11 7.59
N MET A 55 -15.99 1.47 7.14
CA MET A 55 -15.72 2.76 6.48
C MET A 55 -16.59 2.96 5.23
N LEU A 56 -16.64 1.96 4.34
CA LEU A 56 -17.49 1.99 3.14
C LEU A 56 -18.97 2.09 3.49
N GLY A 57 -19.39 1.42 4.57
CA GLY A 57 -20.75 1.52 5.08
C GLY A 57 -21.12 2.94 5.47
N GLU A 58 -20.31 3.61 6.27
CA GLU A 58 -20.57 4.98 6.72
C GLU A 58 -20.50 5.98 5.55
N LEU A 59 -19.53 5.83 4.63
CA LEU A 59 -19.48 6.65 3.41
C LEU A 59 -20.76 6.49 2.58
N THR A 60 -21.26 5.26 2.42
CA THR A 60 -22.49 4.96 1.69
C THR A 60 -23.72 5.56 2.38
N ASP A 61 -23.81 5.45 3.71
CA ASP A 61 -24.91 6.00 4.50
C ASP A 61 -24.96 7.54 4.44
N ARG A 62 -23.81 8.19 4.33
CA ARG A 62 -23.69 9.65 4.12
C ARG A 62 -23.85 10.07 2.66
N GLY A 63 -24.11 9.14 1.75
CA GLY A 63 -24.29 9.43 0.32
C GLY A 63 -23.00 9.80 -0.42
N ILE A 64 -21.83 9.56 0.18
CA ILE A 64 -20.53 9.79 -0.46
C ILE A 64 -20.21 8.60 -1.35
N ARG A 65 -20.05 8.86 -2.66
CA ARG A 65 -19.83 7.83 -3.68
C ARG A 65 -18.50 8.06 -4.39
N ALA A 66 -17.85 6.96 -4.79
CA ALA A 66 -16.66 7.01 -5.63
C ALA A 66 -17.05 7.07 -7.11
N ASP A 67 -16.31 7.86 -7.89
CA ASP A 67 -16.29 7.78 -9.36
C ASP A 67 -15.29 6.72 -9.85
N ARG A 68 -14.30 6.38 -9.01
CA ARG A 68 -13.29 5.34 -9.26
C ARG A 68 -12.86 4.69 -7.95
N VAL A 69 -12.52 3.41 -8.03
CA VAL A 69 -12.02 2.64 -6.90
C VAL A 69 -10.64 2.05 -7.25
N PHE A 70 -9.72 2.12 -6.29
CA PHE A 70 -8.37 1.56 -6.41
C PHE A 70 -8.08 0.70 -5.18
N GLY A 71 -7.56 -0.50 -5.39
CA GLY A 71 -7.32 -1.43 -4.28
C GLY A 71 -5.99 -2.17 -4.38
N ALA A 72 -5.43 -2.51 -3.21
CA ALA A 72 -4.27 -3.39 -3.04
C ALA A 72 -4.62 -4.51 -2.05
N SER A 73 -4.26 -5.76 -2.36
CA SER A 73 -4.44 -6.91 -1.45
C SER A 73 -5.89 -7.02 -0.94
N VAL A 74 -6.13 -7.04 0.37
CA VAL A 74 -7.50 -7.02 0.93
C VAL A 74 -8.32 -5.82 0.47
N GLY A 75 -7.68 -4.69 0.20
CA GLY A 75 -8.33 -3.52 -0.40
C GLY A 75 -8.80 -3.79 -1.83
N ALA A 76 -8.16 -4.69 -2.58
CA ALA A 76 -8.65 -5.15 -3.87
C ALA A 76 -9.91 -6.01 -3.71
N ILE A 77 -9.98 -6.86 -2.67
CA ILE A 77 -11.17 -7.70 -2.38
C ILE A 77 -12.36 -6.80 -2.00
N ASN A 78 -12.17 -5.90 -1.05
CA ASN A 78 -13.22 -4.98 -0.61
C ASN A 78 -13.63 -3.98 -1.69
N GLY A 79 -12.63 -3.46 -2.42
CA GLY A 79 -12.84 -2.53 -3.53
C GLY A 79 -13.65 -3.15 -4.67
N ALA A 80 -13.38 -4.41 -5.01
CA ALA A 80 -14.14 -5.15 -6.01
C ALA A 80 -15.61 -5.34 -5.60
N ALA A 81 -15.84 -5.80 -4.37
CA ALA A 81 -17.19 -5.99 -3.86
C ALA A 81 -17.99 -4.68 -3.84
N TYR A 82 -17.35 -3.58 -3.40
CA TYR A 82 -17.97 -2.26 -3.41
C TYR A 82 -18.20 -1.74 -4.82
N ALA A 83 -17.22 -1.87 -5.71
CA ALA A 83 -17.32 -1.37 -7.09
C ALA A 83 -18.41 -2.10 -7.88
N GLY A 84 -18.65 -3.38 -7.61
CA GLY A 84 -19.73 -4.15 -8.21
C GLY A 84 -21.11 -3.73 -7.71
N ASN A 85 -21.25 -3.51 -6.41
CA ASN A 85 -22.54 -3.14 -5.79
C ASN A 85 -22.35 -2.04 -4.72
N PRO A 86 -22.27 -0.74 -5.12
CA PRO A 86 -22.05 0.38 -4.21
C PRO A 86 -23.34 0.84 -3.52
N THR A 87 -24.13 -0.09 -3.01
CA THR A 87 -25.40 0.14 -2.33
C THR A 87 -25.37 -0.34 -0.88
N LYS A 88 -26.37 0.03 -0.09
CA LYS A 88 -26.53 -0.49 1.28
C LYS A 88 -26.60 -2.01 1.32
N GLU A 89 -27.31 -2.59 0.37
CA GLU A 89 -27.44 -4.06 0.24
C GLU A 89 -26.07 -4.71 -0.07
N GLY A 90 -25.26 -4.06 -0.92
CA GLY A 90 -23.89 -4.49 -1.20
C GLY A 90 -23.02 -4.45 0.06
N ILE A 91 -23.09 -3.38 0.84
CA ILE A 91 -22.39 -3.27 2.12
C ILE A 91 -22.85 -4.34 3.11
N GLU A 92 -24.17 -4.59 3.24
CA GLU A 92 -24.68 -5.64 4.10
C GLU A 92 -24.18 -7.04 3.68
N ARG A 93 -24.07 -7.30 2.36
CA ARG A 93 -23.47 -8.53 1.84
C ARG A 93 -21.99 -8.63 2.26
N MET A 94 -21.22 -7.56 2.13
CA MET A 94 -19.83 -7.54 2.59
C MET A 94 -19.73 -7.82 4.09
N VAL A 95 -20.56 -7.18 4.92
CA VAL A 95 -20.61 -7.42 6.37
C VAL A 95 -20.89 -8.87 6.69
N ARG A 96 -21.88 -9.51 6.02
CA ARG A 96 -22.17 -10.94 6.22
C ARG A 96 -20.98 -11.82 5.87
N ILE A 97 -20.38 -11.64 4.69
CA ILE A 97 -19.21 -12.41 4.25
C ILE A 97 -18.08 -12.28 5.29
N TRP A 98 -17.74 -11.06 5.69
CA TRP A 98 -16.67 -10.81 6.64
C TRP A 98 -16.93 -11.43 8.02
N ARG A 99 -18.17 -11.45 8.50
CA ARG A 99 -18.55 -12.08 9.78
C ARG A 99 -18.48 -13.60 9.73
N ASP A 100 -18.75 -14.19 8.57
CA ASP A 100 -18.77 -15.66 8.41
C ASP A 100 -17.37 -16.23 8.14
N VAL A 101 -16.45 -15.43 7.53
CA VAL A 101 -15.10 -15.86 7.18
C VAL A 101 -14.27 -16.18 8.42
N LYS A 102 -13.60 -17.33 8.38
CA LYS A 102 -12.60 -17.76 9.38
C LYS A 102 -11.24 -17.89 8.72
N GLY A 103 -10.18 -17.78 9.51
CA GLY A 103 -8.82 -17.91 8.99
C GLY A 103 -8.55 -19.26 8.29
N ALA A 104 -9.27 -20.32 8.65
CA ALA A 104 -9.16 -21.62 8.00
C ALA A 104 -9.82 -21.65 6.60
N ASP A 105 -10.79 -20.78 6.35
CA ASP A 105 -11.47 -20.69 5.05
C ASP A 105 -10.55 -19.98 4.03
N VAL A 106 -9.87 -18.92 4.46
CA VAL A 106 -8.90 -18.18 3.62
C VAL A 106 -7.61 -18.97 3.44
N PHE A 107 -7.11 -19.58 4.53
CA PHE A 107 -5.83 -20.28 4.59
C PHE A 107 -6.06 -21.73 5.06
N PRO A 108 -6.58 -22.61 4.19
CA PRO A 108 -6.85 -23.99 4.55
C PRO A 108 -5.57 -24.67 5.01
N LYS A 109 -5.67 -25.44 6.10
CA LYS A 109 -4.54 -26.26 6.56
C LYS A 109 -4.21 -27.27 5.46
N SER A 110 -3.02 -27.16 4.90
CA SER A 110 -2.47 -28.24 4.06
C SER A 110 -2.04 -29.39 4.98
N ALA A 111 -2.21 -30.63 4.52
CA ALA A 111 -1.63 -31.80 5.20
C ALA A 111 -0.10 -31.71 5.32
N LEU A 112 0.51 -30.66 4.76
CA LEU A 112 1.94 -30.37 4.70
C LEU A 112 2.36 -29.18 5.56
N ASP A 113 1.50 -28.69 6.46
CA ASP A 113 1.78 -27.58 7.40
C ASP A 113 2.78 -27.98 8.52
N GLY A 114 3.78 -28.83 8.22
CA GLY A 114 4.85 -29.24 9.12
C GLY A 114 6.17 -28.57 8.81
N PRO A 115 7.22 -28.79 9.66
CA PRO A 115 8.56 -28.24 9.45
C PRO A 115 9.16 -28.59 8.08
N TRP A 116 8.66 -29.63 7.43
CA TRP A 116 9.06 -30.08 6.09
C TRP A 116 8.53 -29.21 4.95
N ALA A 117 7.53 -28.35 5.19
CA ALA A 117 7.00 -27.43 4.17
C ALA A 117 8.09 -26.48 3.64
N PHE A 118 9.04 -26.09 4.50
CA PHE A 118 10.19 -25.26 4.11
C PHE A 118 11.17 -25.96 3.17
N PHE A 119 11.19 -27.29 3.14
CA PHE A 119 12.09 -28.07 2.26
C PHE A 119 11.44 -28.45 0.93
N GLN A 120 10.14 -28.19 0.75
CA GLN A 120 9.49 -28.42 -0.54
C GLN A 120 9.73 -27.21 -1.44
N LYS A 121 10.05 -27.47 -2.72
CA LYS A 121 10.22 -26.44 -3.78
C LYS A 121 8.88 -25.79 -4.17
N ARG A 122 8.10 -25.30 -3.20
CA ARG A 122 6.83 -24.60 -3.42
C ARG A 122 7.01 -23.12 -3.11
N ALA A 123 6.42 -22.27 -3.94
CA ALA A 123 6.48 -20.83 -3.81
C ALA A 123 5.62 -20.29 -2.65
N SER A 124 4.73 -21.12 -2.05
CA SER A 124 3.78 -20.69 -1.02
C SER A 124 3.41 -21.79 -0.04
N VAL A 125 3.01 -21.39 1.17
CA VAL A 125 2.55 -22.29 2.25
C VAL A 125 1.12 -22.76 2.02
N HIS A 126 0.23 -21.87 1.51
CA HIS A 126 -1.19 -22.15 1.31
C HIS A 126 -1.57 -22.14 -0.17
N SER A 127 -2.67 -22.83 -0.51
CA SER A 127 -3.34 -22.64 -1.80
C SER A 127 -4.21 -21.38 -1.73
N ASN A 128 -4.54 -20.81 -2.88
CA ASN A 128 -5.46 -19.67 -2.98
C ASN A 128 -6.93 -20.06 -3.14
N SER A 129 -7.26 -21.37 -3.06
CA SER A 129 -8.63 -21.87 -3.29
C SER A 129 -9.67 -21.30 -2.31
N GLY A 130 -9.30 -21.17 -1.05
CA GLY A 130 -10.19 -20.57 -0.05
C GLY A 130 -10.46 -19.09 -0.30
N LEU A 131 -9.39 -18.33 -0.61
CA LEU A 131 -9.54 -16.93 -0.96
C LEU A 131 -10.35 -16.75 -2.25
N ARG A 132 -10.15 -17.61 -3.26
CA ARG A 132 -10.95 -17.64 -4.49
C ARG A 132 -12.44 -17.76 -4.19
N ALA A 133 -12.84 -18.73 -3.36
CA ALA A 133 -14.23 -18.93 -3.02
C ALA A 133 -14.85 -17.69 -2.32
N ILE A 134 -14.09 -16.99 -1.48
CA ILE A 134 -14.53 -15.76 -0.81
C ILE A 134 -14.71 -14.63 -1.82
N ILE A 135 -13.77 -14.46 -2.77
CA ILE A 135 -13.87 -13.45 -3.82
C ILE A 135 -15.10 -13.72 -4.71
N GLU A 136 -15.26 -14.96 -5.17
CA GLU A 136 -16.41 -15.39 -5.99
C GLU A 136 -17.75 -15.19 -5.27
N ALA A 137 -17.78 -15.38 -3.94
CA ALA A 137 -18.96 -15.08 -3.13
C ALA A 137 -19.20 -13.56 -2.97
N GLY A 138 -18.16 -12.75 -3.10
CA GLY A 138 -18.20 -11.30 -2.87
C GLY A 138 -18.59 -10.46 -4.09
N ILE A 139 -18.33 -10.96 -5.31
CA ILE A 139 -18.59 -10.24 -6.57
C ILE A 139 -19.60 -11.01 -7.42
N ASP A 140 -20.32 -10.31 -8.30
CA ASP A 140 -21.35 -10.85 -9.20
C ASP A 140 -21.11 -10.46 -10.66
N TYR A 141 -19.85 -10.16 -11.00
CA TYR A 141 -19.38 -9.85 -12.35
C TYR A 141 -18.12 -10.66 -12.67
N GLU A 142 -17.86 -10.89 -13.95
CA GLU A 142 -16.78 -11.77 -14.41
C GLU A 142 -15.48 -11.00 -14.65
N ASN A 143 -15.56 -9.84 -15.32
CA ASN A 143 -14.39 -9.06 -15.69
C ASN A 143 -14.36 -7.73 -14.93
N LEU A 144 -13.16 -7.20 -14.64
CA LEU A 144 -13.00 -5.95 -13.89
C LEU A 144 -13.76 -4.77 -14.50
N GLU A 145 -13.81 -4.70 -15.83
CA GLU A 145 -14.52 -3.66 -16.58
C GLU A 145 -16.04 -3.72 -16.48
N ASP A 146 -16.60 -4.85 -16.02
CA ASP A 146 -18.04 -5.04 -15.84
C ASP A 146 -18.53 -4.49 -14.47
N ALA A 147 -17.61 -4.05 -13.60
CA ALA A 147 -17.97 -3.43 -12.33
C ALA A 147 -18.77 -2.14 -12.53
N THR A 148 -19.76 -1.88 -11.65
CA THR A 148 -20.60 -0.68 -11.70
C THR A 148 -19.82 0.62 -11.59
N ILE A 149 -18.75 0.62 -10.78
CA ILE A 149 -17.79 1.72 -10.67
C ILE A 149 -16.46 1.24 -11.28
N PRO A 150 -15.80 2.04 -12.15
CA PRO A 150 -14.47 1.72 -12.66
C PRO A 150 -13.49 1.36 -11.53
N PHE A 151 -12.95 0.15 -11.62
CA PHE A 151 -12.13 -0.42 -10.57
C PHE A 151 -10.78 -0.88 -11.12
N GLU A 152 -9.71 -0.54 -10.41
CA GLU A 152 -8.36 -0.94 -10.75
C GLU A 152 -7.66 -1.57 -9.55
N VAL A 153 -6.95 -2.66 -9.79
CA VAL A 153 -6.14 -3.32 -8.76
C VAL A 153 -4.65 -3.19 -9.08
N VAL A 154 -3.84 -2.97 -8.07
CA VAL A 154 -2.39 -3.01 -8.20
C VAL A 154 -1.86 -4.40 -7.90
N THR A 155 -0.90 -4.82 -8.69
CA THR A 155 -0.09 -6.02 -8.48
C THR A 155 1.39 -5.67 -8.61
N THR A 156 2.27 -6.54 -8.17
CA THR A 156 3.71 -6.42 -8.36
C THR A 156 4.18 -7.45 -9.37
N SER A 157 4.78 -7.01 -10.48
CA SER A 157 5.42 -7.91 -11.43
C SER A 157 6.75 -8.42 -10.88
N LEU A 158 6.97 -9.73 -10.91
CA LEU A 158 8.27 -10.32 -10.59
C LEU A 158 9.24 -10.24 -11.77
N THR A 159 8.75 -9.91 -12.97
CA THR A 159 9.59 -9.80 -14.17
C THR A 159 10.46 -8.55 -14.13
N ASP A 160 9.91 -7.42 -13.67
CA ASP A 160 10.62 -6.13 -13.67
C ASP A 160 10.58 -5.37 -12.34
N GLY A 161 9.91 -5.92 -11.32
CA GLY A 161 9.79 -5.34 -9.98
C GLY A 161 8.91 -4.10 -9.91
N ARG A 162 8.03 -3.87 -10.92
CA ARG A 162 7.19 -2.68 -11.02
C ARG A 162 5.73 -2.95 -10.69
N GLU A 163 4.99 -1.86 -10.50
CA GLU A 163 3.53 -1.89 -10.42
C GLU A 163 2.94 -2.38 -11.75
N ARG A 164 2.10 -3.39 -11.69
CA ARG A 164 1.23 -3.80 -12.78
C ARG A 164 -0.21 -3.48 -12.39
N TRP A 165 -0.86 -2.63 -13.16
CA TRP A 165 -2.25 -2.24 -12.95
C TRP A 165 -3.17 -3.10 -13.80
N LEU A 166 -4.19 -3.67 -13.18
CA LEU A 166 -5.21 -4.46 -13.85
C LEU A 166 -6.55 -3.72 -13.71
N ALA A 167 -7.16 -3.41 -14.86
CA ALA A 167 -8.44 -2.71 -14.98
C ALA A 167 -9.40 -3.46 -15.91
N HIS A 168 -8.94 -4.56 -16.51
CA HIS A 168 -9.68 -5.38 -17.47
C HIS A 168 -9.34 -6.85 -17.27
N GLY A 169 -10.21 -7.73 -17.77
CA GLY A 169 -10.06 -9.17 -17.72
C GLY A 169 -10.61 -9.77 -16.44
N ASN A 170 -10.39 -11.07 -16.25
CA ASN A 170 -11.01 -11.83 -15.17
C ASN A 170 -10.78 -11.23 -13.79
N ALA A 171 -11.86 -10.83 -13.13
CA ALA A 171 -11.83 -10.11 -11.86
C ALA A 171 -11.25 -10.97 -10.74
N VAL A 172 -11.62 -12.25 -10.67
CA VAL A 172 -11.15 -13.17 -9.62
C VAL A 172 -9.64 -13.36 -9.71
N GLU A 173 -9.10 -13.58 -10.93
CA GLU A 173 -7.66 -13.74 -11.14
C GLU A 173 -6.89 -12.46 -10.80
N ALA A 174 -7.40 -11.30 -11.20
CA ALA A 174 -6.78 -10.02 -10.89
C ALA A 174 -6.72 -9.73 -9.38
N ILE A 175 -7.82 -10.01 -8.66
CA ILE A 175 -7.89 -9.82 -7.20
C ILE A 175 -6.98 -10.83 -6.49
N LEU A 176 -6.95 -12.09 -6.95
CA LEU A 176 -6.03 -13.10 -6.42
C LEU A 176 -4.57 -12.69 -6.62
N ALA A 177 -4.21 -12.16 -7.80
CA ALA A 177 -2.86 -11.65 -8.06
C ALA A 177 -2.50 -10.50 -7.11
N SER A 178 -3.41 -9.53 -6.93
CA SER A 178 -3.22 -8.41 -6.00
C SER A 178 -3.10 -8.86 -4.53
N SER A 179 -3.61 -10.03 -4.19
CA SER A 179 -3.64 -10.59 -2.83
C SER A 179 -2.62 -11.73 -2.63
N ALA A 180 -1.77 -12.00 -3.61
CA ALA A 180 -0.78 -13.08 -3.57
C ALA A 180 0.42 -12.72 -2.69
N ILE A 181 0.20 -12.69 -1.36
CA ILE A 181 1.22 -12.34 -0.36
C ILE A 181 2.42 -13.30 -0.49
N PRO A 182 3.65 -12.78 -0.71
CA PRO A 182 4.85 -13.60 -0.85
C PRO A 182 5.01 -14.61 0.28
N SER A 183 5.35 -15.84 -0.08
CA SER A 183 5.51 -17.00 0.81
C SER A 183 4.22 -17.54 1.42
N ILE A 184 3.13 -16.77 1.46
CA ILE A 184 1.84 -17.17 2.06
C ILE A 184 0.92 -17.75 1.00
N LEU A 185 0.69 -17.02 -0.10
CA LEU A 185 -0.16 -17.42 -1.22
C LEU A 185 0.66 -17.55 -2.51
N PRO A 186 0.26 -18.41 -3.46
CA PRO A 186 0.99 -18.61 -4.69
C PRO A 186 0.91 -17.37 -5.60
N PRO A 187 1.98 -17.04 -6.33
CA PRO A 187 1.93 -16.07 -7.41
C PRO A 187 0.87 -16.45 -8.46
N VAL A 188 0.34 -15.46 -9.15
CA VAL A 188 -0.63 -15.65 -10.23
C VAL A 188 0.00 -15.22 -11.55
N VAL A 189 -0.22 -16.00 -12.62
CA VAL A 189 0.28 -15.66 -13.95
C VAL A 189 -0.84 -15.07 -14.79
N ILE A 190 -0.66 -13.82 -15.23
CA ILE A 190 -1.61 -13.12 -16.13
C ILE A 190 -0.81 -12.56 -17.29
N ASP A 191 -1.24 -12.87 -18.51
CA ASP A 191 -0.58 -12.45 -19.77
C ASP A 191 0.92 -12.80 -19.83
N GLY A 192 1.32 -13.91 -19.20
CA GLY A 192 2.72 -14.37 -19.14
C GLY A 192 3.58 -13.67 -18.10
N ASP A 193 3.05 -12.68 -17.37
CA ASP A 193 3.73 -12.04 -16.24
C ASP A 193 3.41 -12.74 -14.91
N VAL A 194 4.42 -12.93 -14.08
CA VAL A 194 4.27 -13.54 -12.75
C VAL A 194 4.02 -12.46 -11.73
N LEU A 195 2.81 -12.42 -11.20
CA LEU A 195 2.31 -11.36 -10.33
C LEU A 195 2.20 -11.82 -8.88
N ILE A 196 2.55 -10.92 -7.98
CA ILE A 196 2.40 -11.05 -6.52
C ILE A 196 1.65 -9.85 -5.96
N ASP A 197 1.38 -9.87 -4.65
CA ASP A 197 0.65 -8.82 -3.93
C ASP A 197 1.14 -7.41 -4.28
N GLY A 198 0.18 -6.56 -4.62
CA GLY A 198 0.45 -5.17 -5.01
C GLY A 198 1.00 -4.32 -3.87
N GLY A 199 0.71 -4.69 -2.62
CA GLY A 199 1.23 -4.01 -1.44
C GLY A 199 2.76 -4.00 -1.35
N VAL A 200 3.44 -4.93 -2.04
CA VAL A 200 4.92 -4.96 -2.09
C VAL A 200 5.46 -3.65 -2.66
N VAL A 201 4.86 -3.13 -3.72
CA VAL A 201 5.32 -1.89 -4.39
C VAL A 201 4.42 -0.70 -4.11
N ASN A 202 3.10 -0.89 -3.93
CA ASN A 202 2.14 0.21 -3.73
C ASN A 202 0.93 -0.22 -2.90
N ASN A 203 1.08 -0.18 -1.58
CA ASN A 203 0.01 -0.62 -0.67
C ASN A 203 -1.18 0.36 -0.59
N VAL A 204 -0.95 1.63 -0.90
CA VAL A 204 -1.97 2.70 -0.82
C VAL A 204 -1.89 3.53 -2.10
N PRO A 205 -2.64 3.17 -3.14
CA PRO A 205 -2.44 3.68 -4.50
C PRO A 205 -2.98 5.10 -4.74
N ILE A 206 -2.58 6.09 -3.94
CA ILE A 206 -2.97 7.50 -4.07
C ILE A 206 -2.49 8.08 -5.39
N SER A 207 -1.23 7.81 -5.75
CA SER A 207 -0.63 8.28 -7.00
C SER A 207 -1.41 7.83 -8.23
N ARG A 208 -1.97 6.61 -8.23
CA ARG A 208 -2.80 6.11 -9.32
C ARG A 208 -4.11 6.87 -9.44
N ALA A 209 -4.77 7.15 -8.33
CA ALA A 209 -6.00 7.94 -8.31
C ALA A 209 -5.76 9.36 -8.87
N MET A 210 -4.65 10.01 -8.50
CA MET A 210 -4.26 11.30 -9.05
C MET A 210 -3.99 11.24 -10.57
N LEU A 211 -3.28 10.21 -11.04
CA LEU A 211 -3.02 9.99 -12.47
C LEU A 211 -4.32 9.75 -13.25
N ALA A 212 -5.33 9.15 -12.63
CA ALA A 212 -6.67 8.98 -13.21
C ALA A 212 -7.52 10.27 -13.20
N GLY A 213 -6.95 11.39 -12.74
CA GLY A 213 -7.61 12.70 -12.71
C GLY A 213 -8.57 12.90 -11.53
N CYS A 214 -8.45 12.08 -10.48
CA CYS A 214 -9.23 12.28 -9.26
C CYS A 214 -8.64 13.42 -8.44
N THR A 215 -9.50 14.31 -7.94
CA THR A 215 -9.11 15.48 -7.16
C THR A 215 -9.60 15.43 -5.72
N ARG A 216 -10.53 14.52 -5.42
CA ARG A 216 -10.94 14.18 -4.06
C ARG A 216 -10.71 12.71 -3.81
N ILE A 217 -9.84 12.38 -2.87
CA ILE A 217 -9.38 11.01 -2.63
C ILE A 217 -9.64 10.65 -1.18
N TYR A 218 -10.50 9.65 -0.97
CA TYR A 218 -10.72 9.04 0.33
C TYR A 218 -9.84 7.80 0.45
N VAL A 219 -8.95 7.80 1.42
CA VAL A 219 -7.99 6.72 1.68
C VAL A 219 -8.46 5.91 2.88
N LEU A 220 -8.75 4.63 2.66
CA LEU A 220 -9.24 3.71 3.67
C LEU A 220 -8.08 2.80 4.09
N LEU A 221 -7.47 3.09 5.24
CA LEU A 221 -6.36 2.30 5.77
C LEU A 221 -6.89 1.09 6.56
N CYS A 222 -6.09 0.03 6.63
CA CYS A 222 -6.36 -1.13 7.49
C CYS A 222 -5.61 -1.07 8.84
N GLY A 223 -4.77 -0.08 9.03
CA GLY A 223 -3.95 0.12 10.22
C GLY A 223 -3.68 1.59 10.47
N PRO A 224 -2.92 1.92 11.53
CA PRO A 224 -2.70 3.30 11.92
C PRO A 224 -1.88 4.07 10.89
N LEU A 225 -2.29 5.31 10.63
CA LEU A 225 -1.54 6.23 9.78
C LEU A 225 -0.14 6.50 10.34
N HIS A 226 -0.01 6.58 11.65
CA HIS A 226 1.26 6.80 12.35
C HIS A 226 1.78 5.49 12.96
N TYR A 227 2.18 4.57 12.10
CA TYR A 227 2.67 3.27 12.52
C TYR A 227 4.05 3.35 13.17
N ARG A 228 4.15 2.82 14.39
CA ARG A 228 5.41 2.65 15.13
C ARG A 228 5.59 1.17 15.47
N PRO A 229 6.32 0.42 14.65
CA PRO A 229 6.51 -0.99 14.90
C PRO A 229 7.28 -1.23 16.19
N PRO A 230 6.90 -2.26 16.98
CA PRO A 230 7.72 -2.70 18.10
C PRO A 230 9.06 -3.24 17.59
N ALA A 231 10.08 -3.20 18.46
CA ALA A 231 11.38 -3.78 18.11
C ALA A 231 11.24 -5.29 17.83
N PRO A 232 11.67 -5.77 16.65
CA PRO A 232 11.54 -7.17 16.29
C PRO A 232 12.44 -8.06 17.15
N ARG A 233 11.93 -9.22 17.57
CA ARG A 233 12.67 -10.19 18.39
C ARG A 233 13.16 -11.39 17.62
N ARG A 234 12.65 -11.61 16.40
CA ARG A 234 12.97 -12.76 15.54
C ARG A 234 13.32 -12.31 14.12
N PRO A 235 14.17 -13.05 13.38
CA PRO A 235 14.55 -12.64 12.02
C PRO A 235 13.34 -12.44 11.08
N VAL A 236 12.32 -13.28 11.17
CA VAL A 236 11.10 -13.15 10.36
C VAL A 236 10.32 -11.89 10.72
N GLU A 237 10.21 -11.59 12.02
CA GLU A 237 9.58 -10.34 12.48
C GLU A 237 10.35 -9.12 11.98
N ALA A 238 11.69 -9.18 11.98
CA ALA A 238 12.52 -8.10 11.45
C ALA A 238 12.28 -7.87 9.95
N ALA A 239 12.18 -8.93 9.15
CA ALA A 239 11.88 -8.83 7.74
C ALA A 239 10.50 -8.24 7.47
N LEU A 240 9.46 -8.71 8.18
CA LEU A 240 8.10 -8.17 8.08
C LEU A 240 8.04 -6.71 8.54
N THR A 241 8.69 -6.38 9.65
CA THR A 241 8.76 -5.00 10.14
C THR A 241 9.42 -4.07 9.11
N ALA A 242 10.54 -4.49 8.51
CA ALA A 242 11.22 -3.72 7.47
C ALA A 242 10.31 -3.52 6.24
N PHE A 243 9.56 -4.54 5.84
CA PHE A 243 8.58 -4.47 4.76
C PHE A 243 7.47 -3.45 5.07
N PHE A 244 6.84 -3.53 6.25
CA PHE A 244 5.81 -2.56 6.66
C PHE A 244 6.36 -1.13 6.76
N VAL A 245 7.57 -0.95 7.27
CA VAL A 245 8.23 0.37 7.31
C VAL A 245 8.43 0.92 5.90
N ALA A 246 8.86 0.10 4.94
CA ALA A 246 9.03 0.54 3.56
C ALA A 246 7.70 0.96 2.90
N MET A 247 6.64 0.17 3.10
CA MET A 247 5.28 0.50 2.62
C MET A 247 4.79 1.82 3.23
N HIS A 248 4.96 1.97 4.55
CA HIS A 248 4.56 3.19 5.26
C HIS A 248 5.35 4.42 4.80
N ALA A 249 6.66 4.29 4.60
CA ALA A 249 7.50 5.38 4.11
C ALA A 249 7.08 5.87 2.70
N ARG A 250 6.54 4.98 1.87
CA ARG A 250 5.95 5.36 0.58
C ARG A 250 4.69 6.19 0.77
N LEU A 251 3.73 5.72 1.58
CA LEU A 251 2.51 6.45 1.90
C LEU A 251 2.82 7.87 2.40
N MET A 252 3.71 8.00 3.37
CA MET A 252 4.08 9.29 3.94
C MET A 252 4.70 10.24 2.89
N ARG A 253 5.48 9.71 1.95
CA ARG A 253 6.02 10.51 0.84
C ARG A 253 4.93 10.96 -0.13
N GLU A 254 4.00 10.09 -0.50
CA GLU A 254 2.89 10.45 -1.40
C GLU A 254 2.02 11.54 -0.77
N LEU A 255 1.69 11.43 0.52
CA LEU A 255 0.93 12.45 1.25
C LEU A 255 1.67 13.78 1.35
N ALA A 256 3.01 13.76 1.54
CA ALA A 256 3.82 14.98 1.59
C ALA A 256 4.00 15.68 0.23
N MET A 257 3.75 14.98 -0.88
CA MET A 257 3.97 15.46 -2.24
C MET A 257 2.66 15.73 -3.01
N LEU A 258 1.54 15.87 -2.32
CA LEU A 258 0.25 16.14 -2.96
C LEU A 258 0.29 17.45 -3.77
N PRO A 259 -0.14 17.44 -5.03
CA PRO A 259 -0.20 18.64 -5.84
C PRO A 259 -1.33 19.57 -5.39
N PRO A 260 -1.21 20.89 -5.63
CA PRO A 260 -2.29 21.83 -5.37
C PRO A 260 -3.58 21.42 -6.09
N GLY A 261 -4.71 21.49 -5.38
CA GLY A 261 -6.03 21.16 -5.92
C GLY A 261 -6.43 19.69 -5.80
N VAL A 262 -5.60 18.86 -5.18
CA VAL A 262 -5.96 17.50 -4.76
C VAL A 262 -6.22 17.51 -3.26
N GLU A 263 -7.39 17.04 -2.87
CA GLU A 263 -7.83 16.85 -1.49
C GLU A 263 -7.74 15.36 -1.15
N VAL A 264 -7.04 15.03 -0.08
CA VAL A 264 -6.92 13.66 0.42
C VAL A 264 -7.44 13.61 1.85
N VAL A 265 -8.45 12.77 2.07
CA VAL A 265 -9.00 12.47 3.39
C VAL A 265 -8.56 11.05 3.75
N VAL A 266 -7.83 10.89 4.83
CA VAL A 266 -7.34 9.59 5.28
C VAL A 266 -8.18 9.13 6.46
N PHE A 267 -8.77 7.94 6.34
CA PHE A 267 -9.41 7.24 7.44
C PHE A 267 -8.43 6.23 8.03
N ASP A 268 -8.14 6.40 9.31
CA ASP A 268 -7.20 5.56 10.04
C ASP A 268 -7.86 4.21 10.37
N GLY A 269 -7.19 3.12 10.08
CA GLY A 269 -7.69 1.78 10.40
C GLY A 269 -7.56 1.41 11.89
N GLY A 270 -6.99 2.32 12.71
CA GLY A 270 -6.80 2.10 14.15
C GLY A 270 -5.96 0.87 14.49
N GLY A 271 -5.71 0.66 15.78
CA GLY A 271 -5.09 -0.52 16.35
C GLY A 271 -3.67 -0.82 15.85
N GLU A 272 -3.00 -1.78 16.45
CA GLU A 272 -1.70 -2.25 15.98
C GLU A 272 -1.87 -3.32 14.89
N PRO A 273 -1.05 -3.30 13.81
CA PRO A 273 -1.01 -4.37 12.84
C PRO A 273 -0.66 -5.68 13.54
N SER A 274 -1.57 -6.66 13.47
CA SER A 274 -1.31 -7.99 14.01
C SER A 274 -0.41 -8.77 13.05
N ALA A 275 0.64 -9.39 13.56
CA ALA A 275 1.40 -10.40 12.82
C ALA A 275 0.57 -11.66 12.54
N GLN A 276 -0.63 -11.75 13.09
CA GLN A 276 -1.54 -12.88 12.93
C GLN A 276 -2.50 -12.63 11.76
N TYR A 277 -1.99 -12.69 10.54
CA TYR A 277 -2.79 -12.51 9.29
C TYR A 277 -4.00 -13.46 9.16
N ARG A 278 -4.06 -14.51 10.00
CA ARG A 278 -5.13 -15.53 10.05
C ARG A 278 -6.18 -15.25 11.12
N ASP A 279 -6.04 -14.19 11.90
CA ASP A 279 -6.99 -13.88 12.98
C ASP A 279 -8.11 -12.98 12.47
N PHE A 280 -9.31 -13.54 12.40
CA PHE A 280 -10.55 -12.85 12.01
C PHE A 280 -11.49 -12.66 13.21
N SER A 281 -11.03 -12.90 14.45
CA SER A 281 -11.87 -12.82 15.66
C SER A 281 -12.37 -11.40 15.94
N ALA A 282 -11.61 -10.39 15.54
CA ALA A 282 -11.94 -8.98 15.74
C ALA A 282 -12.86 -8.37 14.66
N THR A 283 -13.32 -9.17 13.68
CA THR A 283 -14.07 -8.66 12.52
C THR A 283 -15.22 -7.73 12.87
N ALA A 284 -16.07 -8.12 13.84
CA ALA A 284 -17.22 -7.32 14.23
C ALA A 284 -16.83 -5.97 14.84
N VAL A 285 -15.79 -5.98 15.68
CA VAL A 285 -15.27 -4.76 16.32
C VAL A 285 -14.66 -3.84 15.27
N LEU A 286 -13.87 -4.38 14.35
CA LEU A 286 -13.23 -3.60 13.28
C LEU A 286 -14.24 -2.91 12.35
N ILE A 287 -15.36 -3.57 12.05
CA ILE A 287 -16.44 -2.96 11.25
C ILE A 287 -17.03 -1.73 11.96
N GLU A 288 -17.30 -1.85 13.26
CA GLU A 288 -17.84 -0.73 14.03
C GLU A 288 -16.80 0.40 14.22
N GLU A 289 -15.53 0.06 14.46
CA GLU A 289 -14.42 1.04 14.51
C GLU A 289 -14.30 1.81 13.19
N GLY A 290 -14.39 1.13 12.05
CA GLY A 290 -14.35 1.78 10.74
C GLY A 290 -15.51 2.75 10.50
N ARG A 291 -16.73 2.40 10.94
CA ARG A 291 -17.87 3.33 10.90
C ARG A 291 -17.62 4.56 11.76
N ALA A 292 -17.20 4.36 13.00
CA ALA A 292 -16.94 5.43 13.95
C ALA A 292 -15.85 6.39 13.45
N GLU A 293 -14.76 5.85 12.89
CA GLU A 293 -13.66 6.65 12.33
C GLU A 293 -14.15 7.59 11.22
N VAL A 294 -14.88 7.06 10.24
CA VAL A 294 -15.41 7.87 9.13
C VAL A 294 -16.38 8.93 9.66
N ALA A 295 -17.27 8.56 10.59
CA ALA A 295 -18.20 9.50 11.19
C ALA A 295 -17.46 10.66 11.87
N GLU A 296 -16.49 10.35 12.73
CA GLU A 296 -15.72 11.35 13.47
C GLU A 296 -14.92 12.27 12.54
N VAL A 297 -14.22 11.70 11.54
CA VAL A 297 -13.42 12.49 10.61
C VAL A 297 -14.30 13.41 9.78
N LEU A 298 -15.42 12.93 9.22
CA LEU A 298 -16.31 13.74 8.38
C LEU A 298 -17.06 14.80 9.18
N ASP A 299 -17.46 14.52 10.42
CA ASP A 299 -18.12 15.49 11.29
C ASP A 299 -17.15 16.63 11.68
N ARG A 300 -15.90 16.31 11.92
CA ARG A 300 -14.83 17.28 12.14
C ARG A 300 -14.60 18.17 10.92
N TYR A 301 -14.60 17.57 9.72
CA TYR A 301 -14.53 18.31 8.44
C TYR A 301 -15.72 19.24 8.23
N ALA A 302 -16.93 18.79 8.50
CA ALA A 302 -18.14 19.62 8.37
C ALA A 302 -18.14 20.82 9.35
N GLY A 303 -17.65 20.60 10.58
CA GLY A 303 -17.50 21.67 11.59
C GLY A 303 -16.49 22.76 11.19
N THR A 304 -15.41 22.38 10.48
CA THR A 304 -14.41 23.33 9.97
C THR A 304 -14.84 24.06 8.70
N SER A 305 -15.76 23.49 7.91
CA SER A 305 -16.25 24.09 6.65
C SER A 305 -17.17 25.29 6.85
N GLN A 306 -17.66 25.54 8.06
CA GLN A 306 -18.39 26.79 8.39
C GLN A 306 -17.46 28.01 8.54
N ASP A 307 -16.12 27.83 8.54
CA ASP A 307 -15.12 28.88 8.76
C ASP A 307 -14.09 28.98 7.61
N LEU A 308 -14.38 28.47 6.42
CA LEU A 308 -13.46 28.47 5.29
C LEU A 308 -13.55 29.73 4.42
N SER A 309 -13.00 30.81 4.93
CA SER A 309 -12.15 31.73 4.14
C SER A 309 -10.90 30.97 3.68
N PRO A 310 -10.30 31.26 2.49
CA PRO A 310 -9.29 30.42 1.88
C PRO A 310 -8.10 30.16 2.82
N HIS A 311 -7.87 28.92 3.15
CA HIS A 311 -6.89 28.48 4.15
C HIS A 311 -5.47 28.97 3.87
N ARG A 312 -4.96 29.74 4.81
CA ARG A 312 -3.54 29.89 5.07
C ARG A 312 -2.99 28.53 5.53
N PRO A 313 -1.92 27.99 4.94
CA PRO A 313 -1.32 26.76 5.44
C PRO A 313 -0.94 26.91 6.91
N PRO A 314 -1.04 25.86 7.73
CA PRO A 314 -0.64 25.92 9.13
C PRO A 314 0.79 26.48 9.20
N THR A 315 0.95 27.53 9.99
CA THR A 315 2.27 28.14 10.25
C THR A 315 3.14 27.04 10.87
N PRO A 316 4.36 26.80 10.36
CA PRO A 316 5.26 25.85 10.99
C PRO A 316 5.43 26.27 12.48
N PRO A 317 5.54 25.33 13.41
CA PRO A 317 5.73 25.65 14.81
C PRO A 317 6.92 26.59 14.94
N SER A 318 6.72 27.71 15.63
CA SER A 318 7.79 28.66 15.93
C SER A 318 8.98 27.91 16.51
N PRO A 319 10.21 28.21 16.09
CA PRO A 319 11.38 27.63 16.71
C PRO A 319 11.29 27.88 18.22
N LEU A 320 11.45 26.81 18.98
CA LEU A 320 11.44 26.81 20.44
C LEU A 320 12.23 28.02 20.95
N ALA A 321 11.58 28.85 21.76
CA ALA A 321 12.21 29.95 22.45
C ALA A 321 13.47 29.44 23.13
N SER A 322 14.60 30.06 22.77
CA SER A 322 15.90 29.79 23.38
C SER A 322 15.78 29.90 24.90
N THR A 323 16.04 28.82 25.61
CA THR A 323 16.30 28.82 27.06
C THR A 323 17.44 29.78 27.36
N PRO A 324 17.38 30.52 28.46
CA PRO A 324 18.42 31.49 28.81
C PRO A 324 19.77 30.80 29.05
N SER A 325 20.79 31.39 28.46
CA SER A 325 22.21 31.12 28.57
C SER A 325 22.63 30.83 30.01
N ALA A 326 23.03 29.58 30.30
CA ALA A 326 23.89 29.27 31.42
C ALA A 326 25.31 29.60 31.04
N SER A 327 26.01 30.31 31.92
CA SER A 327 27.38 30.82 31.82
C SER A 327 28.39 29.69 31.50
N PRO A 328 29.49 30.01 30.78
CA PRO A 328 30.44 29.00 30.33
C PRO A 328 31.31 28.53 31.50
N SER A 329 31.19 27.24 31.83
CA SER A 329 32.14 26.52 32.68
C SER A 329 33.35 26.14 31.83
N THR A 330 34.53 26.38 32.33
CA THR A 330 35.86 26.14 31.78
C THR A 330 36.02 24.74 31.19
N PRO A 331 36.66 24.59 29.97
CA PRO A 331 36.89 23.28 29.43
C PRO A 331 38.04 22.57 30.13
N MET A 332 37.77 21.41 30.73
CA MET A 332 38.78 20.43 31.10
C MET A 332 39.38 19.78 29.84
N LEU A 333 40.66 19.92 29.67
CA LEU A 333 41.49 19.20 28.70
C LEU A 333 41.51 17.71 29.10
N VAL A 334 40.86 16.86 28.35
CA VAL A 334 41.09 15.44 28.37
C VAL A 334 42.01 15.07 27.19
N SER A 335 43.25 14.69 27.54
CA SER A 335 44.25 14.20 26.60
C SER A 335 43.85 12.86 26.02
N SER A 336 43.82 12.76 24.69
CA SER A 336 43.68 11.52 23.94
C SER A 336 44.90 10.60 24.17
N PRO A 337 44.72 9.29 24.36
CA PRO A 337 45.82 8.35 24.31
C PRO A 337 46.27 8.11 22.87
N ALA A 338 47.58 7.99 22.66
CA ALA A 338 48.22 7.70 21.41
C ALA A 338 47.88 6.30 20.86
N PRO A 339 47.91 6.10 19.54
CA PRO A 339 47.66 4.81 18.94
C PRO A 339 48.86 3.87 19.17
N PRO A 340 48.63 2.55 19.38
CA PRO A 340 49.71 1.57 19.49
C PRO A 340 50.38 1.31 18.16
N SER A 341 51.71 1.16 18.22
CA SER A 341 52.58 0.81 17.09
C SER A 341 52.28 -0.54 16.49
N PRO A 342 52.53 -0.77 15.21
CA PRO A 342 52.25 -2.03 14.55
C PRO A 342 53.31 -3.08 14.91
N THR A 343 52.88 -4.18 15.51
CA THR A 343 53.68 -5.41 15.69
C THR A 343 53.62 -6.22 14.43
N SER A 344 54.80 -6.56 13.91
CA SER A 344 55.03 -7.45 12.80
C SER A 344 54.57 -8.89 13.12
N ALA A 345 53.61 -9.42 12.34
CA ALA A 345 53.29 -10.85 12.31
C ALA A 345 53.39 -11.36 10.89
N SER A 346 54.18 -12.39 10.74
CA SER A 346 54.46 -13.11 9.50
C SER A 346 53.24 -13.85 8.96
N PRO A 347 53.13 -14.10 7.64
CA PRO A 347 51.96 -14.72 7.04
C PRO A 347 51.98 -16.24 7.25
N THR A 348 50.99 -16.77 7.91
CA THR A 348 50.65 -18.20 7.88
C THR A 348 49.65 -18.45 6.75
N SER A 349 50.05 -19.38 5.87
CA SER A 349 49.27 -19.91 4.76
C SER A 349 47.95 -20.53 5.25
N ALA A 350 46.82 -20.00 4.84
CA ALA A 350 45.53 -20.68 4.91
C ALA A 350 45.14 -21.13 3.50
N SER A 351 45.07 -22.43 3.33
CA SER A 351 44.61 -23.14 2.15
C SER A 351 43.13 -22.89 1.87
N ASP A 352 42.85 -22.53 0.64
CA ASP A 352 41.52 -22.33 0.06
C ASP A 352 40.84 -23.69 -0.20
N PRO A 353 39.62 -23.96 0.33
CA PRO A 353 38.94 -25.25 0.14
C PRO A 353 37.99 -25.29 -1.08
N PHE A 354 38.05 -24.35 -2.03
CA PHE A 354 37.12 -24.31 -3.17
C PHE A 354 37.75 -24.47 -4.56
N ALA A 355 38.85 -25.26 -4.68
CA ALA A 355 39.44 -25.56 -5.98
C ALA A 355 39.56 -27.06 -6.21
N SER A 356 38.45 -27.77 -6.41
CA SER A 356 38.43 -29.06 -7.13
C SER A 356 36.98 -29.49 -7.37
N GLU A 357 36.50 -29.23 -8.58
CA GLU A 357 35.51 -30.05 -9.31
C GLU A 357 35.07 -29.35 -10.60
N MET A 358 36.01 -29.22 -11.51
CA MET A 358 35.70 -29.02 -12.93
C MET A 358 36.73 -29.75 -13.78
N SER A 359 36.51 -31.02 -14.04
CA SER A 359 36.98 -31.70 -15.26
C SER A 359 36.49 -33.14 -15.25
N THR A 360 35.45 -33.44 -16.01
CA THR A 360 35.38 -34.62 -16.89
C THR A 360 34.15 -34.48 -17.79
N THR A 361 34.40 -34.01 -18.98
CA THR A 361 33.56 -34.18 -20.17
C THR A 361 33.54 -35.66 -20.56
N ARG A 362 32.38 -36.25 -20.69
CA ARG A 362 32.15 -37.40 -21.58
C ARG A 362 30.86 -37.19 -22.36
N SER A 363 31.04 -37.07 -23.66
CA SER A 363 29.99 -37.15 -24.68
C SER A 363 29.41 -38.57 -24.73
N PRO A 364 28.14 -38.79 -24.98
CA PRO A 364 27.60 -40.03 -25.49
C PRO A 364 27.47 -40.00 -27.00
N THR A 365 28.01 -40.99 -27.65
CA THR A 365 27.81 -41.42 -29.04
C THR A 365 26.43 -42.02 -29.21
N PRO A 366 25.79 -41.93 -30.41
CA PRO A 366 24.48 -42.54 -30.66
C PRO A 366 24.65 -43.98 -31.16
N ALA A 367 23.76 -44.87 -30.78
CA ALA A 367 23.56 -46.14 -31.44
C ALA A 367 22.08 -46.59 -31.39
N SER A 368 21.59 -46.77 -32.61
CA SER A 368 20.50 -47.64 -33.11
C SER A 368 19.21 -47.76 -32.34
#